data_2741059255cb1439e1cafc40d9b277db
#
_entry.id   2741059255cb1439e1cafc40d9b277db
#
_cell.length_a   1.000
_cell.length_b   1.000
_cell.length_c   1.000
_cell.angle_alpha   90.00
_cell.angle_beta   90.00
_cell.angle_gamma   90.00
#
_symmetry.space_group_name_H-M   'P 1'
#
loop_
_entity.id
_entity.type
_entity.pdbx_description
1 polymer ?
#
loop_
_entity_poly.entity_id
_entity_poly.type
_entity_poly.pdbx_seq_one_letter_code
_entity_poly.pdbx_strand_id
1 'polypeptide(L)'
;VQSYAEVDKTMVLANKTMGNSAEEAKILEDAMKSAAANSTFGMNDAATASLNFARAGLDAKEAAAALAPVMNLAAGEGGDLDTVSAGLVATINGFHGSFDEASQYADVFAAACNNSALDVNSLSDSMSVAAPIFSSAGYAVDDAALYLGIMANNGIEADKAANSLKTGLARLVSPAKQGATAMENLGISVTNADGT
;
A
#
# COMPACT_ATOMS: atom_id res chain seq x y z
N VAL A 1 -1.73 -16.44 29.12
CA VAL A 1 -0.30 -16.42 29.54
C VAL A 1 0.64 -16.63 28.34
N GLN A 2 0.23 -17.37 27.29
CA GLN A 2 1.04 -17.55 26.08
C GLN A 2 1.16 -16.25 25.24
N SER A 3 0.18 -15.38 25.24
CA SER A 3 0.14 -14.20 24.39
C SER A 3 1.19 -13.14 24.70
N TYR A 4 1.50 -12.88 25.95
CA TYR A 4 2.47 -11.82 26.32
C TYR A 4 3.90 -12.15 25.93
N ALA A 5 4.33 -13.41 26.11
CA ALA A 5 5.68 -13.85 25.73
C ALA A 5 5.88 -13.82 24.21
N GLU A 6 4.82 -14.06 23.45
CA GLU A 6 4.85 -14.03 21.99
C GLU A 6 4.90 -12.61 21.44
N VAL A 7 4.09 -11.70 22.01
CA VAL A 7 4.14 -10.26 21.72
C VAL A 7 5.52 -9.71 22.01
N ASP A 8 6.08 -9.99 23.19
CA ASP A 8 7.41 -9.51 23.59
C ASP A 8 8.50 -9.99 22.63
N LYS A 9 8.48 -11.27 22.26
CA LYS A 9 9.42 -11.84 21.29
C LYS A 9 9.31 -11.18 19.91
N THR A 10 8.11 -10.97 19.42
CA THR A 10 7.86 -10.34 18.10
C THR A 10 8.29 -8.88 18.11
N MET A 11 8.00 -8.16 19.19
CA MET A 11 8.40 -6.77 19.39
C MET A 11 9.92 -6.61 19.48
N VAL A 12 10.61 -7.50 20.21
CA VAL A 12 12.08 -7.53 20.25
C VAL A 12 12.67 -7.77 18.87
N LEU A 13 12.06 -8.67 18.09
CA LEU A 13 12.51 -8.96 16.74
C LEU A 13 12.29 -7.76 15.80
N ALA A 14 11.13 -7.09 15.87
CA ALA A 14 10.85 -5.88 15.09
C ALA A 14 11.86 -4.77 15.40
N ASN A 15 12.08 -4.46 16.68
CA ASN A 15 13.04 -3.46 17.11
C ASN A 15 14.47 -3.80 16.66
N LYS A 16 14.87 -5.06 16.73
CA LYS A 16 16.18 -5.51 16.25
C LYS A 16 16.32 -5.39 14.73
N THR A 17 15.26 -5.68 13.99
CA THR A 17 15.25 -5.58 12.52
C THR A 17 15.36 -4.14 12.05
N MET A 18 14.67 -3.22 12.73
CA MET A 18 14.76 -1.77 12.47
C MET A 18 16.05 -1.14 12.97
N GLY A 19 16.74 -1.78 13.92
CA GLY A 19 17.92 -1.20 14.59
C GLY A 19 17.58 -0.10 15.58
N ASN A 20 16.39 -0.16 16.18
CA ASN A 20 15.83 0.88 17.03
C ASN A 20 16.68 1.12 18.29
N SER A 21 16.85 2.40 18.64
CA SER A 21 17.24 2.84 19.98
C SER A 21 16.15 2.55 21.01
N ALA A 22 16.44 2.70 22.29
CA ALA A 22 15.43 2.52 23.34
C ALA A 22 14.27 3.52 23.24
N GLU A 23 14.52 4.73 22.76
CA GLU A 23 13.49 5.76 22.53
C GLU A 23 12.60 5.40 21.35
N GLU A 24 13.17 4.96 20.23
CA GLU A 24 12.44 4.52 19.05
C GLU A 24 11.61 3.26 19.33
N ALA A 25 12.15 2.30 20.09
CA ALA A 25 11.42 1.13 20.54
C ALA A 25 10.18 1.51 21.37
N LYS A 26 10.30 2.55 22.21
CA LYS A 26 9.17 3.06 23.00
C LYS A 26 8.10 3.73 22.12
N ILE A 27 8.51 4.52 21.11
CA ILE A 27 7.58 5.12 20.15
C ILE A 27 6.74 4.04 19.48
N LEU A 28 7.39 2.98 18.99
CA LEU A 28 6.70 1.86 18.34
C LEU A 28 5.78 1.11 19.32
N GLU A 29 6.24 0.85 20.55
CA GLU A 29 5.44 0.19 21.58
C GLU A 29 4.19 1.00 21.95
N ASP A 30 4.30 2.31 22.12
CA ASP A 30 3.18 3.19 22.44
C ASP A 30 2.19 3.26 21.27
N ALA A 31 2.66 3.28 20.03
CA ALA A 31 1.82 3.18 18.83
C ALA A 31 1.07 1.84 18.75
N MET A 32 1.74 0.71 19.04
CA MET A 32 1.12 -0.61 19.08
C MET A 32 0.02 -0.69 20.14
N LYS A 33 0.26 -0.18 21.35
CA LYS A 33 -0.74 -0.12 22.42
C LYS A 33 -1.96 0.72 22.02
N SER A 34 -1.71 1.88 21.43
CA SER A 34 -2.77 2.78 20.97
C SER A 34 -3.60 2.15 19.85
N ALA A 35 -2.95 1.57 18.84
CA ALA A 35 -3.63 0.94 17.71
C ALA A 35 -4.44 -0.28 18.15
N ALA A 36 -3.88 -1.15 18.98
CA ALA A 36 -4.59 -2.32 19.52
C ALA A 36 -5.77 -1.96 20.43
N ALA A 37 -5.69 -0.86 21.18
CA ALA A 37 -6.78 -0.41 22.03
C ALA A 37 -7.98 0.15 21.25
N ASN A 38 -7.77 0.61 20.03
CA ASN A 38 -8.77 1.24 19.16
C ASN A 38 -9.17 0.38 17.95
N SER A 39 -8.76 -0.87 17.89
CA SER A 39 -9.05 -1.80 16.78
C SER A 39 -9.68 -3.09 17.29
N THR A 40 -10.26 -3.87 16.40
CA THR A 40 -10.67 -5.26 16.64
C THR A 40 -9.48 -6.22 16.71
N PHE A 41 -8.34 -5.82 16.19
CA PHE A 41 -7.07 -6.53 16.30
C PHE A 41 -6.41 -6.29 17.64
N GLY A 42 -5.71 -7.31 18.14
CA GLY A 42 -5.04 -7.24 19.44
C GLY A 42 -3.58 -6.80 19.36
N MET A 43 -2.93 -6.78 20.51
CA MET A 43 -1.52 -6.40 20.66
C MET A 43 -0.56 -7.35 19.89
N ASN A 44 -0.93 -8.62 19.76
CA ASN A 44 -0.14 -9.59 18.99
C ASN A 44 -0.17 -9.28 17.48
N ASP A 45 -1.33 -8.86 16.98
CA ASP A 45 -1.51 -8.47 15.59
C ASP A 45 -0.74 -7.19 15.28
N ALA A 46 -0.80 -6.20 16.19
CA ALA A 46 -0.01 -4.97 16.10
C ALA A 46 1.51 -5.26 16.09
N ALA A 47 1.98 -6.20 16.92
CA ALA A 47 3.37 -6.61 16.94
C ALA A 47 3.79 -7.30 15.63
N THR A 48 2.92 -8.14 15.08
CA THR A 48 3.16 -8.84 13.80
C THR A 48 3.20 -7.84 12.64
N ALA A 49 2.25 -6.91 12.57
CA ALA A 49 2.25 -5.84 11.56
C ALA A 49 3.53 -4.98 11.67
N SER A 50 3.94 -4.61 12.87
CA SER A 50 5.18 -3.85 13.10
C SER A 50 6.43 -4.62 12.63
N LEU A 51 6.47 -5.94 12.84
CA LEU A 51 7.55 -6.77 12.31
C LEU A 51 7.55 -6.83 10.78
N ASN A 52 6.38 -6.88 10.16
CA ASN A 52 6.25 -6.84 8.71
C ASN A 52 6.72 -5.49 8.15
N PHE A 53 6.39 -4.39 8.81
CA PHE A 53 6.91 -3.06 8.47
C PHE A 53 8.43 -2.98 8.58
N ALA A 54 9.01 -3.55 9.66
CA ALA A 54 10.46 -3.65 9.83
C ALA A 54 11.12 -4.40 8.67
N ARG A 55 10.51 -5.51 8.23
CA ARG A 55 11.00 -6.30 7.08
C ARG A 55 10.84 -5.58 5.75
N ALA A 56 9.85 -4.71 5.64
CA ALA A 56 9.65 -3.84 4.49
C ALA A 56 10.59 -2.62 4.48
N GLY A 57 11.40 -2.45 5.53
CA GLY A 57 12.42 -1.41 5.64
C GLY A 57 11.97 -0.11 6.28
N LEU A 58 10.79 -0.08 6.90
CA LEU A 58 10.31 1.09 7.64
C LEU A 58 11.12 1.27 8.93
N ASP A 59 11.35 2.51 9.29
CA ASP A 59 11.85 2.85 10.61
C ASP A 59 10.73 2.85 11.67
N ALA A 60 11.08 3.09 12.94
CA ALA A 60 10.13 3.05 14.05
C ALA A 60 9.03 4.13 13.94
N LYS A 61 9.34 5.30 13.40
CA LYS A 61 8.40 6.41 13.25
C LYS A 61 7.44 6.15 12.11
N GLU A 62 7.96 5.70 10.97
CA GLU A 62 7.18 5.29 9.81
C GLU A 62 6.22 4.16 10.16
N ALA A 63 6.72 3.12 10.85
CA ALA A 63 5.91 2.01 11.32
C ALA A 63 4.83 2.46 12.32
N ALA A 64 5.17 3.36 13.24
CA ALA A 64 4.21 3.92 14.20
C ALA A 64 3.11 4.74 13.49
N ALA A 65 3.47 5.52 12.46
CA ALA A 65 2.52 6.31 11.68
C ALA A 65 1.57 5.43 10.84
N ALA A 66 2.07 4.34 10.25
CA ALA A 66 1.29 3.45 9.41
C ALA A 66 0.39 2.48 10.20
N LEU A 67 0.73 2.15 11.46
CA LEU A 67 0.12 1.04 12.18
C LEU A 67 -1.38 1.21 12.41
N ALA A 68 -1.80 2.34 12.97
CA ALA A 68 -3.23 2.59 13.24
C ALA A 68 -4.07 2.69 11.95
N PRO A 69 -3.64 3.43 10.89
CA PRO A 69 -4.33 3.44 9.60
C PRO A 69 -4.54 2.05 9.00
N VAL A 70 -3.50 1.22 8.99
CA VAL A 70 -3.56 -0.15 8.45
C VAL A 70 -4.51 -1.03 9.26
N MET A 71 -4.39 -1.03 10.59
CA MET A 71 -5.26 -1.82 11.45
C MET A 71 -6.72 -1.39 11.35
N ASN A 72 -6.98 -0.09 11.25
CA ASN A 72 -8.33 0.45 11.09
C ASN A 72 -8.92 0.09 9.72
N LEU A 73 -8.14 0.19 8.65
CA LEU A 73 -8.56 -0.21 7.31
C LEU A 73 -8.89 -1.71 7.25
N ALA A 74 -8.00 -2.57 7.74
CA ALA A 74 -8.23 -4.01 7.76
C ALA A 74 -9.46 -4.39 8.64
N ALA A 75 -9.63 -3.75 9.81
CA ALA A 75 -10.78 -3.97 10.67
C ALA A 75 -12.09 -3.48 10.06
N GLY A 76 -12.10 -2.31 9.45
CA GLY A 76 -13.28 -1.68 8.86
C GLY A 76 -13.79 -2.40 7.63
N GLU A 77 -12.89 -2.87 6.78
CA GLU A 77 -13.22 -3.55 5.52
C GLU A 77 -13.20 -5.09 5.64
N GLY A 78 -12.94 -5.65 6.83
CA GLY A 78 -12.89 -7.09 7.06
C GLY A 78 -11.70 -7.78 6.35
N GLY A 79 -10.61 -7.08 6.18
CA GLY A 79 -9.41 -7.56 5.51
C GLY A 79 -8.47 -8.38 6.38
N ASP A 80 -7.61 -9.14 5.72
CA ASP A 80 -6.46 -9.78 6.35
C ASP A 80 -5.38 -8.74 6.65
N LEU A 81 -4.98 -8.63 7.91
CA LEU A 81 -4.07 -7.56 8.34
C LEU A 81 -2.71 -7.63 7.66
N ASP A 82 -2.18 -8.82 7.42
CA ASP A 82 -0.87 -8.99 6.76
C ASP A 82 -0.93 -8.55 5.30
N THR A 83 -1.98 -8.92 4.59
CA THR A 83 -2.23 -8.53 3.19
C THR A 83 -2.43 -7.02 3.05
N VAL A 84 -3.28 -6.44 3.90
CA VAL A 84 -3.56 -5.00 3.89
C VAL A 84 -2.32 -4.19 4.26
N SER A 85 -1.55 -4.65 5.26
CA SER A 85 -0.29 -4.03 5.67
C SER A 85 0.72 -4.01 4.52
N ALA A 86 0.94 -5.16 3.89
CA ALA A 86 1.88 -5.27 2.78
C ALA A 86 1.45 -4.41 1.58
N GLY A 87 0.18 -4.44 1.23
CA GLY A 87 -0.38 -3.69 0.11
C GLY A 87 -0.30 -2.17 0.32
N LEU A 88 -0.65 -1.68 1.51
CA LEU A 88 -0.59 -0.25 1.82
C LEU A 88 0.85 0.26 1.80
N VAL A 89 1.79 -0.46 2.44
CA VAL A 89 3.22 -0.11 2.42
C VAL A 89 3.78 -0.10 1.00
N ALA A 90 3.47 -1.14 0.21
CA ALA A 90 3.90 -1.20 -1.19
C ALA A 90 3.32 -0.06 -2.02
N THR A 91 2.07 0.35 -1.74
CA THR A 91 1.42 1.46 -2.43
C THR A 91 2.06 2.79 -2.09
N ILE A 92 2.28 3.09 -0.81
CA ILE A 92 2.96 4.32 -0.37
C ILE A 92 4.34 4.42 -1.00
N ASN A 93 5.14 3.35 -0.92
CA ASN A 93 6.46 3.29 -1.56
C ASN A 93 6.38 3.45 -3.08
N GLY A 94 5.40 2.82 -3.74
CA GLY A 94 5.22 2.87 -5.18
C GLY A 94 4.87 4.27 -5.70
N PHE A 95 4.18 5.06 -4.91
CA PHE A 95 3.87 6.47 -5.18
C PHE A 95 4.92 7.44 -4.60
N HIS A 96 5.99 6.94 -3.98
CA HIS A 96 7.01 7.76 -3.31
C HIS A 96 6.42 8.68 -2.22
N GLY A 97 5.33 8.24 -1.58
CA GLY A 97 4.63 8.96 -0.52
C GLY A 97 5.34 8.85 0.83
N SER A 98 4.90 9.68 1.77
CA SER A 98 5.34 9.63 3.17
C SER A 98 4.43 8.69 3.98
N PHE A 99 4.98 7.95 4.94
CA PHE A 99 4.19 7.16 5.88
C PHE A 99 3.38 8.03 6.85
N ASP A 100 3.70 9.31 7.01
CA ASP A 100 2.85 10.27 7.72
C ASP A 100 1.49 10.47 7.03
N GLU A 101 1.40 10.16 5.73
CA GLU A 101 0.18 10.21 4.92
C GLU A 101 -0.56 8.86 4.87
N ALA A 102 -0.13 7.84 5.64
CA ALA A 102 -0.72 6.50 5.62
C ALA A 102 -2.25 6.50 5.84
N SER A 103 -2.77 7.45 6.63
CA SER A 103 -4.20 7.62 6.83
C SER A 103 -4.93 8.00 5.54
N GLN A 104 -4.34 8.88 4.72
CA GLN A 104 -4.93 9.29 3.44
C GLN A 104 -4.96 8.13 2.44
N TYR A 105 -3.89 7.34 2.38
CA TYR A 105 -3.86 6.13 1.56
C TYR A 105 -4.89 5.09 2.03
N ALA A 106 -5.06 4.92 3.34
CA ALA A 106 -6.09 4.03 3.90
C ALA A 106 -7.51 4.52 3.56
N ASP A 107 -7.76 5.83 3.61
CA ASP A 107 -9.04 6.44 3.23
C ASP A 107 -9.35 6.20 1.74
N VAL A 108 -8.36 6.29 0.86
CA VAL A 108 -8.50 5.97 -0.58
C VAL A 108 -8.89 4.50 -0.77
N PHE A 109 -8.25 3.59 -0.05
CA PHE A 109 -8.58 2.16 -0.12
C PHE A 109 -10.00 1.88 0.37
N ALA A 110 -10.39 2.43 1.53
CA ALA A 110 -11.74 2.31 2.06
C ALA A 110 -12.79 2.89 1.09
N ALA A 111 -12.51 4.08 0.52
CA ALA A 111 -13.38 4.69 -0.47
C ALA A 111 -13.54 3.83 -1.73
N ALA A 112 -12.45 3.22 -2.22
CA ALA A 112 -12.50 2.33 -3.38
C ALA A 112 -13.31 1.07 -3.11
N CYS A 113 -13.12 0.42 -1.94
CA CYS A 113 -13.90 -0.75 -1.54
C CYS A 113 -15.38 -0.41 -1.38
N ASN A 114 -15.71 0.72 -0.75
CA ASN A 114 -17.09 1.14 -0.53
C ASN A 114 -17.84 1.57 -1.80
N ASN A 115 -17.13 1.95 -2.86
CA ASN A 115 -17.73 2.44 -4.12
C ASN A 115 -17.56 1.46 -5.30
N SER A 116 -17.00 0.28 -5.08
CA SER A 116 -16.81 -0.71 -6.15
C SER A 116 -17.01 -2.15 -5.66
N ALA A 117 -16.82 -3.10 -6.55
CA ALA A 117 -16.85 -4.53 -6.25
C ALA A 117 -15.49 -5.07 -5.73
N LEU A 118 -14.57 -4.19 -5.35
CA LEU A 118 -13.28 -4.57 -4.77
C LEU A 118 -13.46 -4.90 -3.28
N ASP A 119 -12.85 -5.98 -2.83
CA ASP A 119 -12.51 -6.18 -1.43
C ASP A 119 -11.10 -5.63 -1.13
N VAL A 120 -10.84 -5.33 0.14
CA VAL A 120 -9.59 -4.67 0.54
C VAL A 120 -8.34 -5.53 0.33
N ASN A 121 -8.45 -6.85 0.39
CA ASN A 121 -7.31 -7.74 0.14
C ASN A 121 -6.93 -7.70 -1.35
N SER A 122 -7.92 -7.90 -2.24
CA SER A 122 -7.71 -7.83 -3.69
C SER A 122 -7.20 -6.45 -4.13
N LEU A 123 -7.71 -5.37 -3.51
CA LEU A 123 -7.22 -4.02 -3.76
C LEU A 123 -5.76 -3.86 -3.31
N SER A 124 -5.42 -4.35 -2.11
CA SER A 124 -4.06 -4.29 -1.56
C SER A 124 -3.04 -4.99 -2.46
N ASP A 125 -3.34 -6.22 -2.88
CA ASP A 125 -2.49 -6.98 -3.80
C ASP A 125 -2.35 -6.27 -5.15
N SER A 126 -3.45 -5.78 -5.70
CA SER A 126 -3.47 -5.11 -7.01
C SER A 126 -2.75 -3.78 -6.99
N MET A 127 -2.90 -2.99 -5.94
CA MET A 127 -2.20 -1.72 -5.77
C MET A 127 -0.70 -1.91 -5.60
N SER A 128 -0.25 -2.99 -4.95
CA SER A 128 1.18 -3.31 -4.85
C SER A 128 1.85 -3.47 -6.23
N VAL A 129 1.10 -3.95 -7.21
CA VAL A 129 1.56 -4.13 -8.61
C VAL A 129 1.37 -2.87 -9.44
N ALA A 130 0.27 -2.14 -9.24
CA ALA A 130 -0.12 -1.00 -10.06
C ALA A 130 0.59 0.31 -9.65
N ALA A 131 0.81 0.54 -8.36
CA ALA A 131 1.29 1.80 -7.82
C ALA A 131 2.55 2.35 -8.52
N PRO A 132 3.64 1.58 -8.73
CA PRO A 132 4.84 2.12 -9.34
C PRO A 132 4.63 2.61 -10.77
N ILE A 133 3.77 1.93 -11.55
CA ILE A 133 3.55 2.31 -12.95
C ILE A 133 2.59 3.50 -13.07
N PHE A 134 1.57 3.58 -12.20
CA PHE A 134 0.70 4.73 -12.13
C PHE A 134 1.47 5.98 -11.72
N SER A 135 2.31 5.87 -10.70
CA SER A 135 3.21 6.94 -10.27
C SER A 135 4.15 7.40 -11.40
N SER A 136 4.80 6.46 -12.10
CA SER A 136 5.68 6.78 -13.23
C SER A 136 4.96 7.41 -14.41
N ALA A 137 3.68 7.15 -14.57
CA ALA A 137 2.82 7.76 -15.58
C ALA A 137 2.19 9.09 -15.12
N GLY A 138 2.51 9.58 -13.92
CA GLY A 138 2.06 10.86 -13.40
C GLY A 138 0.65 10.85 -12.80
N TYR A 139 0.09 9.67 -12.53
CA TYR A 139 -1.21 9.52 -11.88
C TYR A 139 -1.07 9.53 -10.35
N ALA A 140 -2.13 9.94 -9.66
CA ALA A 140 -2.24 9.85 -8.22
C ALA A 140 -2.77 8.48 -7.75
N VAL A 141 -2.70 8.22 -6.44
CA VAL A 141 -3.20 6.98 -5.84
C VAL A 141 -4.71 6.83 -6.03
N ASP A 142 -5.45 7.93 -5.98
CA ASP A 142 -6.91 7.97 -6.22
C ASP A 142 -7.27 7.49 -7.62
N ASP A 143 -6.50 7.90 -8.63
CA ASP A 143 -6.69 7.48 -10.01
C ASP A 143 -6.51 5.96 -10.16
N ALA A 144 -5.43 5.41 -9.57
CA ALA A 144 -5.16 3.99 -9.61
C ALA A 144 -6.28 3.17 -8.96
N ALA A 145 -6.74 3.58 -7.77
CA ALA A 145 -7.83 2.94 -7.06
C ALA A 145 -9.15 3.03 -7.85
N LEU A 146 -9.45 4.19 -8.44
CA LEU A 146 -10.62 4.41 -9.28
C LEU A 146 -10.63 3.49 -10.50
N TYR A 147 -9.52 3.39 -11.24
CA TYR A 147 -9.45 2.53 -12.43
C TYR A 147 -9.60 1.05 -12.07
N LEU A 148 -8.98 0.60 -10.99
CA LEU A 148 -9.17 -0.77 -10.49
C LEU A 148 -10.62 -1.03 -10.11
N GLY A 149 -11.28 -0.08 -9.41
CA GLY A 149 -12.69 -0.16 -9.03
C GLY A 149 -13.63 -0.22 -10.24
N ILE A 150 -13.40 0.60 -11.26
CA ILE A 150 -14.18 0.58 -12.50
C ILE A 150 -14.06 -0.78 -13.18
N MET A 151 -12.85 -1.35 -13.26
CA MET A 151 -12.63 -2.66 -13.88
C MET A 151 -13.30 -3.77 -13.07
N ALA A 152 -13.22 -3.74 -11.74
CA ALA A 152 -13.89 -4.69 -10.86
C ALA A 152 -15.43 -4.64 -11.02
N ASN A 153 -16.01 -3.46 -11.10
CA ASN A 153 -17.46 -3.27 -11.34
C ASN A 153 -17.91 -3.84 -12.70
N ASN A 154 -16.99 -3.99 -13.65
CA ASN A 154 -17.23 -4.63 -14.93
C ASN A 154 -16.83 -6.12 -14.96
N GLY A 155 -16.60 -6.73 -13.79
CA GLY A 155 -16.33 -8.16 -13.65
C GLY A 155 -14.89 -8.56 -14.00
N ILE A 156 -13.96 -7.61 -14.06
CA ILE A 156 -12.53 -7.90 -14.27
C ILE A 156 -11.88 -8.06 -12.90
N GLU A 157 -11.33 -9.24 -12.63
CA GLU A 157 -10.61 -9.51 -11.39
C GLU A 157 -9.47 -8.51 -11.17
N ALA A 158 -9.27 -8.07 -9.94
CA ALA A 158 -8.34 -7.00 -9.57
C ALA A 158 -6.91 -7.25 -10.05
N ASP A 159 -6.39 -8.47 -9.91
CA ASP A 159 -5.06 -8.85 -10.40
C ASP A 159 -4.92 -8.72 -11.91
N LYS A 160 -5.95 -9.13 -12.64
CA LYS A 160 -5.99 -9.00 -14.11
C LYS A 160 -6.06 -7.54 -14.52
N ALA A 161 -6.84 -6.75 -13.79
CA ALA A 161 -6.97 -5.31 -13.97
C ALA A 161 -5.60 -4.63 -13.78
N ALA A 162 -4.94 -4.86 -12.64
CA ALA A 162 -3.63 -4.28 -12.32
C ALA A 162 -2.56 -4.64 -13.37
N ASN A 163 -2.46 -5.92 -13.76
CA ASN A 163 -1.50 -6.38 -14.76
C ASN A 163 -1.80 -5.82 -16.17
N SER A 164 -3.08 -5.67 -16.53
CA SER A 164 -3.49 -5.09 -17.80
C SER A 164 -3.17 -3.60 -17.87
N LEU A 165 -3.48 -2.86 -16.81
CA LEU A 165 -3.17 -1.43 -16.68
C LEU A 165 -1.66 -1.20 -16.68
N LYS A 166 -0.90 -1.97 -15.88
CA LYS A 166 0.56 -1.94 -15.87
C LYS A 166 1.13 -2.14 -17.28
N THR A 167 0.68 -3.16 -17.99
CA THR A 167 1.17 -3.45 -19.34
C THR A 167 0.77 -2.37 -20.34
N GLY A 168 -0.46 -1.88 -20.25
CA GLY A 168 -0.98 -0.81 -21.12
C GLY A 168 -0.22 0.48 -20.93
N LEU A 169 -0.09 0.95 -19.68
CA LEU A 169 0.63 2.18 -19.34
C LEU A 169 2.11 2.10 -19.69
N ALA A 170 2.78 0.98 -19.38
CA ALA A 170 4.18 0.78 -19.76
C ALA A 170 4.41 0.87 -21.27
N ARG A 171 3.47 0.33 -22.07
CA ARG A 171 3.55 0.43 -23.54
C ARG A 171 3.23 1.82 -24.08
N LEU A 172 2.42 2.61 -23.37
CA LEU A 172 2.14 4.00 -23.72
C LEU A 172 3.35 4.90 -23.41
N VAL A 173 3.94 4.75 -22.23
CA VAL A 173 5.09 5.54 -21.78
C VAL A 173 6.38 5.14 -22.54
N SER A 174 6.53 3.85 -22.87
CA SER A 174 7.68 3.32 -23.63
C SER A 174 7.22 2.41 -24.77
N PRO A 175 6.66 3.00 -25.85
CA PRO A 175 6.11 2.23 -26.95
C PRO A 175 7.22 1.55 -27.76
N ALA A 176 6.91 0.36 -28.33
CA ALA A 176 7.77 -0.26 -29.31
C ALA A 176 7.91 0.66 -30.55
N LYS A 177 9.02 0.53 -31.32
CA LYS A 177 9.35 1.42 -32.44
C LYS A 177 8.18 1.72 -33.41
N GLN A 178 7.38 0.70 -33.74
CA GLN A 178 6.22 0.88 -34.62
C GLN A 178 5.11 1.68 -33.95
N GLY A 179 4.87 1.47 -32.65
CA GLY A 179 3.92 2.24 -31.85
C GLY A 179 4.35 3.69 -31.72
N ALA A 180 5.62 3.95 -31.41
CA ALA A 180 6.19 5.29 -31.33
C ALA A 180 5.99 6.06 -32.64
N THR A 181 6.33 5.44 -33.80
CA THR A 181 6.12 6.06 -35.13
C THR A 181 4.63 6.34 -35.41
N ALA A 182 3.71 5.44 -34.97
CA ALA A 182 2.28 5.66 -35.19
C ALA A 182 1.76 6.82 -34.31
N MET A 183 2.22 6.91 -33.07
CA MET A 183 1.89 8.01 -32.16
C MET A 183 2.42 9.35 -32.67
N GLU A 184 3.66 9.38 -33.15
CA GLU A 184 4.29 10.57 -33.75
C GLU A 184 3.49 11.04 -34.98
N ASN A 185 3.10 10.13 -35.87
CA ASN A 185 2.29 10.45 -37.05
C ASN A 185 0.90 10.99 -36.71
N LEU A 186 0.36 10.64 -35.53
CA LEU A 186 -0.93 11.12 -35.00
C LEU A 186 -0.78 12.40 -34.17
N GLY A 187 0.42 12.91 -33.95
CA GLY A 187 0.70 14.04 -33.08
C GLY A 187 0.46 13.75 -31.59
N ILE A 188 0.48 12.46 -31.20
CA ILE A 188 0.30 12.04 -29.82
C ILE A 188 1.68 11.96 -29.15
N SER A 189 1.90 12.79 -28.14
CA SER A 189 3.05 12.68 -27.24
C SER A 189 2.57 12.22 -25.87
N VAL A 190 3.21 11.19 -25.32
CA VAL A 190 2.97 10.71 -23.95
C VAL A 190 4.11 11.09 -23.01
N THR A 191 5.11 11.79 -23.54
CA THR A 191 6.21 12.37 -22.76
C THR A 191 6.07 13.88 -22.71
N ASN A 192 6.53 14.49 -21.63
CA ASN A 192 6.63 15.93 -21.55
C ASN A 192 7.59 16.49 -22.61
N ALA A 193 7.55 17.81 -22.87
CA ALA A 193 8.41 18.46 -23.86
C ALA A 193 9.92 18.33 -23.58
N ASP A 194 10.29 17.95 -22.37
CA ASP A 194 11.65 17.63 -21.91
C ASP A 194 12.03 16.13 -22.04
N GLY A 195 11.14 15.29 -22.52
CA GLY A 195 11.36 13.85 -22.73
C GLY A 195 11.22 12.98 -21.47
N THR A 196 10.64 13.51 -20.38
CA THR A 196 10.36 12.78 -19.14
C THR A 196 8.90 12.41 -19.01
#